data_98d82f8c9628b771c7b59f999898db58
#
_entry.id   98d82f8c9628b771c7b59f999898db58
#
_cell.length_a   1.000
_cell.length_b   1.000
_cell.length_c   1.000
_cell.angle_alpha   90.00
_cell.angle_beta   90.00
_cell.angle_gamma   90.00
#
_symmetry.space_group_name_H-M   'P 1'
#
loop_
_entity.id
_entity.type
_entity.pdbx_description
1 polymer ?
#
loop_
_entity_poly.entity_id
_entity_poly.type
_entity_poly.pdbx_seq_one_letter_code
_entity_poly.pdbx_strand_id
1 'polypeptide(L)'
;MIRRIPRSNTFVRIAVLVCAFASLFLIVRELNAQAALTVPAGLPDWAFNIPDKIQPTAVRPEGIVKAPGSAKEYDAAKIAGNASPPDWFPDEHPAAPRSVRGDTGIAMACGSCHLMSGQGHPESADIAGMPAEYLIRQMAYYKAGTRKDDARMGPIARAASDDDVRQAAEYFAALKPTVWVKVIETATPPKTFIAAAGRHRQLHPDGGTEPIGRRILQIPADPFRTEIRDPHSGFIAYVPPGSIARGEALVKGGASGKTVQCAVCHGEGLKGLGEVPRLAGLQPLYVARQLFDMRYGSSAGKATALMKAVVTNLAEDDIIAISAYVASLPPQ
;
A
#
# COMPACT_ATOMS: atom_id res chain seq x y z
N MET A 1 64.98 -6.02 -41.92
CA MET A 1 63.88 -6.98 -41.82
C MET A 1 63.21 -6.82 -40.46
N ILE A 2 62.21 -5.96 -40.35
CA ILE A 2 61.53 -5.65 -39.09
C ILE A 2 60.21 -6.42 -39.05
N ARG A 3 60.10 -7.44 -38.18
CA ARG A 3 58.87 -8.22 -37.96
C ARG A 3 57.84 -7.37 -37.22
N ARG A 4 56.67 -7.15 -37.82
CA ARG A 4 55.47 -6.58 -37.16
C ARG A 4 54.83 -7.64 -36.29
N ILE A 5 54.65 -7.33 -35.00
CA ILE A 5 53.90 -8.13 -34.04
C ILE A 5 52.39 -7.80 -34.24
N PRO A 6 51.47 -8.77 -34.39
CA PRO A 6 50.07 -8.49 -34.50
C PRO A 6 49.51 -8.04 -33.14
N ARG A 7 48.88 -6.86 -33.08
CA ARG A 7 48.14 -6.39 -31.92
C ARG A 7 46.88 -7.27 -31.71
N SER A 8 46.80 -7.90 -30.56
CA SER A 8 45.77 -8.84 -30.19
C SER A 8 44.39 -8.16 -30.04
N ASN A 9 43.36 -8.75 -30.63
CA ASN A 9 41.94 -8.37 -30.57
C ASN A 9 41.29 -8.62 -29.18
N THR A 10 42.08 -8.78 -28.14
CA THR A 10 41.62 -9.16 -26.79
C THR A 10 40.79 -8.04 -26.15
N PHE A 11 41.15 -6.77 -26.35
CA PHE A 11 40.43 -5.62 -25.78
C PHE A 11 39.03 -5.45 -26.37
N VAL A 12 38.86 -5.70 -27.67
CA VAL A 12 37.53 -5.61 -28.32
C VAL A 12 36.59 -6.72 -27.83
N ARG A 13 37.10 -7.91 -27.59
CA ARG A 13 36.31 -9.03 -27.09
C ARG A 13 35.86 -8.85 -25.66
N ILE A 14 36.68 -8.22 -24.79
CA ILE A 14 36.30 -7.92 -23.40
C ILE A 14 35.22 -6.82 -23.36
N ALA A 15 35.33 -5.77 -24.18
CA ALA A 15 34.35 -4.71 -24.25
C ALA A 15 32.94 -5.22 -24.70
N VAL A 16 32.91 -6.09 -25.70
CA VAL A 16 31.66 -6.69 -26.20
C VAL A 16 31.03 -7.61 -25.16
N LEU A 17 31.81 -8.37 -24.41
CA LEU A 17 31.30 -9.22 -23.32
C LEU A 17 30.73 -8.40 -22.16
N VAL A 18 31.36 -7.30 -21.76
CA VAL A 18 30.87 -6.42 -20.69
C VAL A 18 29.57 -5.73 -21.09
N CYS A 19 29.44 -5.25 -22.34
CA CYS A 19 28.20 -4.67 -22.85
C CYS A 19 27.08 -5.71 -22.94
N ALA A 20 27.34 -6.95 -23.33
CA ALA A 20 26.36 -8.03 -23.37
C ALA A 20 25.87 -8.42 -21.97
N PHE A 21 26.74 -8.47 -20.97
CA PHE A 21 26.36 -8.73 -19.58
C PHE A 21 25.55 -7.57 -18.98
N ALA A 22 25.89 -6.32 -19.26
CA ALA A 22 25.13 -5.15 -18.80
C ALA A 22 23.72 -5.11 -19.42
N SER A 23 23.60 -5.44 -20.71
CA SER A 23 22.29 -5.52 -21.38
C SER A 23 21.44 -6.68 -20.86
N LEU A 24 22.04 -7.84 -20.57
CA LEU A 24 21.34 -8.97 -19.98
C LEU A 24 20.85 -8.67 -18.57
N PHE A 25 21.63 -7.94 -17.78
CA PHE A 25 21.24 -7.51 -16.41
C PHE A 25 20.10 -6.51 -16.41
N LEU A 26 20.04 -5.60 -17.40
CA LEU A 26 18.92 -4.66 -17.57
C LEU A 26 17.65 -5.39 -18.00
N ILE A 27 17.73 -6.32 -18.94
CA ILE A 27 16.59 -7.12 -19.42
C ILE A 27 16.05 -8.01 -18.28
N VAL A 28 16.90 -8.65 -17.49
CA VAL A 28 16.49 -9.46 -16.34
C VAL A 28 15.85 -8.59 -15.25
N ARG A 29 16.30 -7.34 -15.07
CA ARG A 29 15.70 -6.40 -14.12
C ARG A 29 14.31 -5.94 -14.54
N GLU A 30 14.08 -5.70 -15.85
CA GLU A 30 12.77 -5.36 -16.39
C GLU A 30 11.79 -6.56 -16.37
N LEU A 31 12.26 -7.76 -16.70
CA LEU A 31 11.47 -8.99 -16.63
C LEU A 31 11.04 -9.33 -15.20
N ASN A 32 11.91 -9.12 -14.21
CA ASN A 32 11.56 -9.31 -12.81
C ASN A 32 10.60 -8.22 -12.28
N ALA A 33 10.66 -7.00 -12.79
CA ALA A 33 9.70 -5.95 -12.45
C ALA A 33 8.31 -6.21 -13.02
N GLN A 34 8.21 -6.83 -14.19
CA GLN A 34 6.92 -7.21 -14.81
C GLN A 34 6.30 -8.49 -14.20
N ALA A 35 7.11 -9.43 -13.72
CA ALA A 35 6.59 -10.66 -13.09
C ALA A 35 5.87 -10.42 -11.75
N ALA A 36 6.03 -9.25 -11.13
CA ALA A 36 5.48 -8.91 -9.82
C ALA A 36 4.02 -8.39 -9.84
N LEU A 37 3.38 -8.29 -11.01
CA LEU A 37 2.08 -7.64 -11.20
C LEU A 37 0.93 -8.60 -11.54
N THR A 38 1.08 -9.89 -11.28
CA THR A 38 -0.02 -10.83 -11.49
C THR A 38 -0.90 -10.93 -10.25
N VAL A 39 -2.21 -10.74 -10.44
CA VAL A 39 -3.19 -11.00 -9.38
C VAL A 39 -3.16 -12.48 -9.05
N PRO A 40 -3.09 -12.87 -7.77
CA PRO A 40 -3.25 -14.26 -7.38
C PRO A 40 -4.57 -14.83 -7.89
N ALA A 41 -4.55 -16.07 -8.41
CA ALA A 41 -5.72 -16.71 -8.98
C ALA A 41 -6.91 -16.68 -8.01
N GLY A 42 -8.07 -16.27 -8.49
CA GLY A 42 -9.31 -16.18 -7.71
C GLY A 42 -9.54 -14.88 -6.96
N LEU A 43 -8.59 -13.94 -7.03
CA LEU A 43 -8.77 -12.60 -6.47
C LEU A 43 -9.29 -11.62 -7.54
N PRO A 44 -10.13 -10.64 -7.18
CA PRO A 44 -10.64 -9.67 -8.14
C PRO A 44 -9.57 -8.65 -8.54
N ASP A 45 -9.42 -8.40 -9.83
CA ASP A 45 -8.42 -7.48 -10.39
C ASP A 45 -8.51 -6.07 -9.79
N TRP A 46 -9.74 -5.59 -9.52
CA TRP A 46 -9.97 -4.25 -8.98
C TRP A 46 -9.34 -4.02 -7.59
N ALA A 47 -9.10 -5.10 -6.82
CA ALA A 47 -8.49 -5.00 -5.50
C ALA A 47 -6.97 -4.74 -5.55
N PHE A 48 -6.36 -4.83 -6.74
CA PHE A 48 -4.92 -4.69 -6.95
C PHE A 48 -4.60 -3.54 -7.91
N ASN A 49 -3.42 -2.96 -7.74
CA ASN A 49 -2.97 -1.83 -8.57
C ASN A 49 -2.30 -2.33 -9.85
N ILE A 50 -3.10 -2.91 -10.76
CA ILE A 50 -2.64 -3.42 -12.04
C ILE A 50 -2.78 -2.31 -13.08
N PRO A 51 -1.69 -1.96 -13.79
CA PRO A 51 -1.75 -0.96 -14.86
C PRO A 51 -2.72 -1.35 -15.96
N ASP A 52 -3.51 -0.38 -16.43
CA ASP A 52 -4.37 -0.57 -17.58
C ASP A 52 -3.53 -0.85 -18.83
N LYS A 53 -4.04 -1.68 -19.75
CA LYS A 53 -3.31 -2.05 -20.99
C LYS A 53 -3.09 -0.85 -21.90
N ILE A 54 -4.07 0.04 -21.98
CA ILE A 54 -4.01 1.32 -22.72
C ILE A 54 -4.28 2.40 -21.70
N GLN A 55 -3.34 3.30 -21.51
CA GLN A 55 -3.39 4.27 -20.44
C GLN A 55 -2.71 5.59 -20.81
N PRO A 56 -3.18 6.72 -20.27
CA PRO A 56 -2.46 7.97 -20.33
C PRO A 56 -1.13 7.91 -19.56
N THR A 57 -0.23 8.83 -19.90
CA THR A 57 1.00 9.02 -19.13
C THR A 57 0.65 9.63 -17.76
N ALA A 58 1.22 9.08 -16.69
CA ALA A 58 1.06 9.64 -15.35
C ALA A 58 1.72 11.03 -15.28
N VAL A 59 0.99 11.99 -14.75
CA VAL A 59 1.55 13.32 -14.42
C VAL A 59 2.24 13.21 -13.07
N ARG A 60 3.51 13.64 -13.02
CA ARG A 60 4.33 13.62 -11.81
C ARG A 60 4.88 15.01 -11.52
N PRO A 61 5.02 15.38 -10.24
CA PRO A 61 5.74 16.59 -9.86
C PRO A 61 7.21 16.54 -10.31
N GLU A 62 7.75 17.68 -10.69
CA GLU A 62 9.14 17.85 -11.10
C GLU A 62 9.79 19.02 -10.33
N GLY A 63 11.14 19.00 -10.24
CA GLY A 63 11.91 20.04 -9.57
C GLY A 63 11.72 20.10 -8.06
N ILE A 64 11.87 21.29 -7.50
CA ILE A 64 11.68 21.53 -6.06
C ILE A 64 10.19 21.73 -5.78
N VAL A 65 9.66 20.94 -4.84
CA VAL A 65 8.25 20.94 -4.44
C VAL A 65 8.10 21.24 -2.96
N LYS A 66 6.91 21.70 -2.58
CA LYS A 66 6.54 22.03 -1.21
C LYS A 66 5.11 21.58 -0.92
N ALA A 67 4.90 20.94 0.24
CA ALA A 67 3.56 20.65 0.70
C ALA A 67 2.90 21.94 1.25
N PRO A 68 1.61 22.17 0.97
CA PRO A 68 0.89 23.32 1.54
C PRO A 68 0.99 23.34 3.06
N GLY A 69 1.40 24.48 3.63
CA GLY A 69 1.58 24.65 5.08
C GLY A 69 2.94 24.17 5.63
N SER A 70 3.75 23.45 4.86
CA SER A 70 5.08 23.04 5.29
C SER A 70 6.10 24.18 5.15
N ALA A 71 7.09 24.23 6.06
CA ALA A 71 8.29 25.05 5.89
C ALA A 71 9.39 24.35 5.07
N LYS A 72 9.24 23.06 4.78
CA LYS A 72 10.22 22.22 4.09
C LYS A 72 10.04 22.24 2.58
N GLU A 73 11.14 22.00 1.88
CA GLU A 73 11.17 21.83 0.42
C GLU A 73 12.00 20.59 0.09
N TYR A 74 11.57 19.84 -0.92
CA TYR A 74 12.27 18.64 -1.38
C TYR A 74 12.29 18.57 -2.91
N ASP A 75 13.31 17.90 -3.44
CA ASP A 75 13.35 17.52 -4.84
C ASP A 75 12.34 16.37 -5.10
N ALA A 76 11.43 16.57 -6.04
CA ALA A 76 10.42 15.59 -6.42
C ALA A 76 11.02 14.23 -6.83
N ALA A 77 12.19 14.23 -7.49
CA ALA A 77 12.89 13.01 -7.85
C ALA A 77 13.37 12.23 -6.61
N LYS A 78 13.78 12.92 -5.54
CA LYS A 78 14.12 12.27 -4.25
C LYS A 78 12.90 11.72 -3.55
N ILE A 79 11.77 12.45 -3.58
CA ILE A 79 10.49 11.96 -3.05
C ILE A 79 10.05 10.68 -3.77
N ALA A 80 10.25 10.60 -5.10
CA ALA A 80 9.93 9.41 -5.88
C ALA A 80 10.72 8.17 -5.43
N GLY A 81 11.91 8.34 -4.83
CA GLY A 81 12.69 7.26 -4.22
C GLY A 81 12.05 6.69 -2.96
N ASN A 82 12.54 5.52 -2.51
CA ASN A 82 11.99 4.83 -1.32
C ASN A 82 12.97 4.83 -0.14
N ALA A 83 14.14 5.43 -0.28
CA ALA A 83 15.18 5.43 0.77
C ALA A 83 15.03 6.57 1.78
N SER A 84 14.48 7.71 1.34
CA SER A 84 14.36 8.91 2.18
C SER A 84 13.02 9.59 1.91
N PRO A 85 11.95 9.20 2.59
CA PRO A 85 10.65 9.84 2.47
C PRO A 85 10.73 11.29 2.95
N PRO A 86 9.92 12.21 2.38
CA PRO A 86 9.84 13.58 2.88
C PRO A 86 9.20 13.59 4.27
N ASP A 87 9.75 14.42 5.12
CA ASP A 87 9.17 14.76 6.42
C ASP A 87 8.68 16.23 6.38
N TRP A 88 7.44 16.41 5.94
CA TRP A 88 6.84 17.72 5.71
C TRP A 88 6.53 18.47 7.00
N PHE A 89 6.16 17.76 8.06
CA PHE A 89 5.64 18.32 9.31
C PHE A 89 6.26 17.61 10.51
N PRO A 90 7.57 17.82 10.78
CA PRO A 90 8.29 17.09 11.83
C PRO A 90 7.77 17.38 13.24
N ASP A 91 7.04 18.48 13.42
CA ASP A 91 6.45 18.86 14.73
C ASP A 91 5.13 18.14 15.02
N GLU A 92 4.57 17.39 14.05
CA GLU A 92 3.28 16.68 14.20
C GLU A 92 3.44 15.23 14.68
N HIS A 93 4.68 14.75 14.85
CA HIS A 93 4.96 13.39 15.28
C HIS A 93 6.25 13.30 16.10
N PRO A 94 6.45 12.23 16.89
CA PRO A 94 7.71 12.00 17.59
C PRO A 94 8.89 11.88 16.64
N ALA A 95 10.12 12.01 17.13
CA ALA A 95 11.30 11.81 16.33
C ALA A 95 11.29 10.40 15.68
N ALA A 96 11.25 10.38 14.35
CA ALA A 96 11.16 9.12 13.60
C ALA A 96 12.50 8.35 13.65
N PRO A 97 12.49 7.02 13.93
CA PRO A 97 13.69 6.21 13.89
C PRO A 97 14.21 6.07 12.46
N ARG A 98 15.49 5.66 12.31
CA ARG A 98 16.12 5.55 10.99
C ARG A 98 15.37 4.63 10.04
N SER A 99 14.79 3.55 10.54
CA SER A 99 13.97 2.62 9.74
C SER A 99 12.73 3.26 9.15
N VAL A 100 12.20 4.33 9.77
CA VAL A 100 11.02 5.08 9.29
C VAL A 100 11.43 6.23 8.38
N ARG A 101 12.34 7.12 8.84
CA ARG A 101 12.73 8.32 8.10
C ARG A 101 13.71 8.06 6.95
N GLY A 102 14.31 6.88 6.90
CA GLY A 102 15.39 6.55 5.99
C GLY A 102 16.74 7.05 6.47
N ASP A 103 17.78 6.43 5.95
CA ASP A 103 19.18 6.78 6.21
C ASP A 103 20.07 6.13 5.15
N THR A 104 21.35 6.51 5.12
CA THR A 104 22.36 5.85 4.26
C THR A 104 22.43 4.35 4.58
N GLY A 105 22.33 3.51 3.54
CA GLY A 105 22.35 2.06 3.68
C GLY A 105 21.00 1.39 3.92
N ILE A 106 19.89 2.16 4.04
CA ILE A 106 18.53 1.61 4.02
C ILE A 106 18.00 1.66 2.57
N ALA A 107 17.71 0.51 2.00
CA ALA A 107 17.19 0.42 0.64
C ALA A 107 15.75 0.95 0.53
N MET A 108 14.95 0.82 1.61
CA MET A 108 13.56 1.26 1.66
C MET A 108 13.16 1.62 3.09
N ALA A 109 12.75 2.87 3.28
CA ALA A 109 12.26 3.36 4.57
C ALA A 109 10.76 3.08 4.75
N CYS A 110 10.33 2.76 5.97
CA CYS A 110 8.90 2.50 6.27
C CYS A 110 8.02 3.69 5.91
N GLY A 111 8.46 4.92 6.21
CA GLY A 111 7.75 6.16 5.89
C GLY A 111 7.57 6.41 4.39
N SER A 112 8.30 5.72 3.52
CA SER A 112 8.14 5.85 2.06
C SER A 112 6.78 5.33 1.56
N CYS A 113 6.21 4.34 2.23
CA CYS A 113 4.92 3.75 1.87
C CYS A 113 3.85 4.02 2.94
N HIS A 114 4.24 4.00 4.22
CA HIS A 114 3.30 4.25 5.33
C HIS A 114 3.20 5.72 5.72
N LEU A 115 3.96 6.62 5.09
CA LEU A 115 4.16 8.03 5.41
C LEU A 115 4.76 8.22 6.82
N MET A 116 5.25 9.44 7.11
CA MET A 116 5.70 9.79 8.45
C MET A 116 4.54 9.77 9.45
N SER A 117 3.32 10.04 8.98
CA SER A 117 2.08 10.00 9.76
C SER A 117 1.50 8.59 9.99
N GLY A 118 2.05 7.55 9.38
CA GLY A 118 1.55 6.18 9.50
C GLY A 118 0.26 5.87 8.73
N GLN A 119 -0.22 6.79 7.89
CA GLN A 119 -1.54 6.66 7.24
C GLN A 119 -1.54 5.86 5.94
N GLY A 120 -0.38 5.68 5.33
CA GLY A 120 -0.24 4.86 4.12
C GLY A 120 -1.01 5.39 2.89
N HIS A 121 -1.30 4.48 1.99
CA HIS A 121 -2.08 4.72 0.75
C HIS A 121 -2.86 3.43 0.40
N PRO A 122 -3.72 3.40 -0.65
CA PRO A 122 -4.54 2.22 -0.95
C PRO A 122 -3.78 0.90 -1.03
N GLU A 123 -2.50 0.95 -1.44
CA GLU A 123 -1.63 -0.22 -1.54
C GLU A 123 -0.82 -0.54 -0.26
N SER A 124 -0.79 0.37 0.69
CA SER A 124 -0.05 0.24 1.95
C SER A 124 -0.97 0.45 3.14
N ALA A 125 -0.81 -0.37 4.17
CA ALA A 125 -1.62 -0.27 5.38
C ALA A 125 -1.52 1.11 6.04
N ASP A 126 -2.65 1.61 6.53
CA ASP A 126 -2.69 2.64 7.56
C ASP A 126 -2.37 1.95 8.90
N ILE A 127 -1.22 2.31 9.47
CA ILE A 127 -0.66 1.69 10.67
C ILE A 127 -0.53 2.66 11.85
N ALA A 128 -0.94 3.91 11.69
CA ALA A 128 -0.98 4.87 12.78
C ALA A 128 -1.85 4.37 13.94
N GLY A 129 -1.33 4.38 15.15
CA GLY A 129 -2.03 3.92 16.35
C GLY A 129 -2.34 2.43 16.42
N MET A 130 -1.77 1.61 15.52
CA MET A 130 -1.84 0.15 15.66
C MET A 130 -0.95 -0.31 16.81
N PRO A 131 -1.37 -1.35 17.59
CA PRO A 131 -0.54 -1.87 18.67
C PRO A 131 0.84 -2.30 18.17
N ALA A 132 1.91 -1.94 18.89
CA ALA A 132 3.28 -2.28 18.48
C ALA A 132 3.48 -3.78 18.32
N GLU A 133 2.95 -4.59 19.24
CA GLU A 133 3.01 -6.06 19.19
C GLU A 133 2.30 -6.63 17.96
N TYR A 134 1.18 -5.99 17.55
CA TYR A 134 0.53 -6.36 16.29
C TYR A 134 1.47 -6.10 15.08
N LEU A 135 2.10 -4.93 15.02
CA LEU A 135 3.00 -4.57 13.92
C LEU A 135 4.23 -5.48 13.85
N ILE A 136 4.87 -5.75 14.99
CA ILE A 136 6.00 -6.69 15.12
C ILE A 136 5.59 -8.08 14.62
N ARG A 137 4.43 -8.56 15.05
CA ARG A 137 3.89 -9.87 14.64
C ARG A 137 3.62 -9.92 13.13
N GLN A 138 3.10 -8.85 12.52
CA GLN A 138 2.90 -8.81 11.08
C GLN A 138 4.23 -8.87 10.32
N MET A 139 5.26 -8.17 10.78
CA MET A 139 6.60 -8.25 10.20
C MET A 139 7.19 -9.66 10.32
N ALA A 140 7.01 -10.32 11.45
CA ALA A 140 7.42 -11.72 11.62
C ALA A 140 6.69 -12.66 10.64
N TYR A 141 5.39 -12.44 10.37
CA TYR A 141 4.63 -13.23 9.40
C TYR A 141 5.11 -13.01 7.97
N TYR A 142 5.44 -11.78 7.58
CA TYR A 142 6.06 -11.50 6.28
C TYR A 142 7.45 -12.12 6.15
N LYS A 143 8.28 -12.03 7.20
CA LYS A 143 9.63 -12.63 7.24
C LYS A 143 9.58 -14.15 7.08
N ALA A 144 8.60 -14.80 7.71
CA ALA A 144 8.36 -16.24 7.64
C ALA A 144 7.60 -16.69 6.38
N GLY A 145 7.06 -15.79 5.55
CA GLY A 145 6.25 -16.10 4.37
C GLY A 145 4.84 -16.64 4.69
N THR A 146 4.40 -16.61 5.96
CA THR A 146 3.03 -16.99 6.35
C THR A 146 2.01 -15.89 6.03
N ARG A 147 2.46 -14.66 5.86
CA ARG A 147 1.75 -13.56 5.20
C ARG A 147 2.51 -13.20 3.94
N LYS A 148 1.86 -13.36 2.77
CA LYS A 148 2.53 -13.23 1.47
C LYS A 148 2.43 -11.80 0.95
N ASP A 149 3.55 -11.23 0.62
CA ASP A 149 3.74 -10.02 -0.19
C ASP A 149 5.17 -10.05 -0.73
N ASP A 150 5.37 -10.82 -1.78
CA ASP A 150 6.70 -11.02 -2.36
C ASP A 150 7.21 -9.77 -3.10
N ALA A 151 6.30 -8.86 -3.44
CA ALA A 151 6.65 -7.64 -4.15
C ALA A 151 7.25 -6.55 -3.23
N ARG A 152 6.80 -6.44 -1.97
CA ARG A 152 7.17 -5.34 -1.08
C ARG A 152 7.49 -5.77 0.34
N MET A 153 6.47 -6.12 1.16
CA MET A 153 6.67 -6.32 2.59
C MET A 153 7.50 -7.55 2.94
N GLY A 154 7.44 -8.62 2.15
CA GLY A 154 8.26 -9.81 2.35
C GLY A 154 9.77 -9.53 2.25
N PRO A 155 10.29 -8.96 1.14
CA PRO A 155 11.68 -8.54 1.04
C PRO A 155 12.11 -7.54 2.12
N ILE A 156 11.28 -6.55 2.45
CA ILE A 156 11.55 -5.57 3.51
C ILE A 156 11.68 -6.26 4.87
N ALA A 157 10.75 -7.15 5.22
CA ALA A 157 10.76 -7.85 6.48
C ALA A 157 11.97 -8.78 6.65
N ARG A 158 12.45 -9.39 5.55
CA ARG A 158 13.67 -10.21 5.59
C ARG A 158 14.94 -9.37 5.74
N ALA A 159 14.95 -8.14 5.21
CA ALA A 159 16.11 -7.25 5.28
C ALA A 159 16.19 -6.43 6.59
N ALA A 160 15.06 -6.14 7.23
CA ALA A 160 15.01 -5.37 8.45
C ALA A 160 15.53 -6.17 9.66
N SER A 161 16.32 -5.53 10.53
CA SER A 161 16.70 -6.10 11.82
C SER A 161 15.48 -6.10 12.77
N ASP A 162 15.51 -6.97 13.76
CA ASP A 162 14.42 -7.02 14.75
C ASP A 162 14.35 -5.72 15.58
N ASP A 163 15.49 -5.03 15.77
CA ASP A 163 15.54 -3.72 16.43
C ASP A 163 14.93 -2.61 15.57
N ASP A 164 15.22 -2.56 14.26
CA ASP A 164 14.57 -1.64 13.33
C ASP A 164 13.04 -1.84 13.29
N VAL A 165 12.59 -3.09 13.30
CA VAL A 165 11.16 -3.44 13.34
C VAL A 165 10.51 -2.97 14.64
N ARG A 166 11.15 -3.21 15.79
CA ARG A 166 10.66 -2.78 17.11
C ARG A 166 10.54 -1.26 17.20
N GLN A 167 11.60 -0.52 16.84
CA GLN A 167 11.60 0.94 16.86
C GLN A 167 10.53 1.53 15.93
N ALA A 168 10.37 0.98 14.71
CA ALA A 168 9.33 1.42 13.79
C ALA A 168 7.93 1.12 14.33
N ALA A 169 7.71 -0.05 14.94
CA ALA A 169 6.43 -0.42 15.50
C ALA A 169 6.03 0.47 16.69
N GLU A 170 6.97 0.77 17.59
CA GLU A 170 6.77 1.71 18.71
C GLU A 170 6.44 3.12 18.21
N TYR A 171 7.15 3.59 17.19
CA TYR A 171 6.89 4.88 16.55
C TYR A 171 5.47 4.96 15.98
N PHE A 172 5.08 4.01 15.12
CA PHE A 172 3.75 4.02 14.51
C PHE A 172 2.63 3.82 15.51
N ALA A 173 2.86 3.04 16.57
CA ALA A 173 1.89 2.84 17.64
C ALA A 173 1.63 4.13 18.45
N ALA A 174 2.62 5.00 18.58
CA ALA A 174 2.48 6.29 19.26
C ALA A 174 1.74 7.35 18.45
N LEU A 175 1.54 7.14 17.13
CA LEU A 175 0.85 8.09 16.28
C LEU A 175 -0.67 8.03 16.47
N LYS A 176 -1.34 9.16 16.29
CA LYS A 176 -2.81 9.22 16.31
C LYS A 176 -3.34 9.02 14.89
N PRO A 177 -4.23 8.05 14.66
CA PRO A 177 -4.88 7.91 13.37
C PRO A 177 -5.82 9.09 13.11
N THR A 178 -5.86 9.57 11.87
CA THR A 178 -6.74 10.67 11.44
C THR A 178 -7.70 10.18 10.35
N VAL A 179 -8.72 10.98 10.03
CA VAL A 179 -9.60 10.68 8.90
C VAL A 179 -8.79 10.83 7.61
N TRP A 180 -8.57 9.72 6.93
CA TRP A 180 -7.71 9.65 5.75
C TRP A 180 -8.44 9.29 4.45
N VAL A 181 -9.64 8.74 4.56
CA VAL A 181 -10.45 8.38 3.41
C VAL A 181 -11.89 8.87 3.59
N LYS A 182 -12.46 9.41 2.49
CA LYS A 182 -13.88 9.74 2.38
C LYS A 182 -14.56 8.70 1.50
N VAL A 183 -15.56 8.01 2.01
CA VAL A 183 -16.36 7.03 1.25
C VAL A 183 -17.55 7.72 0.61
N ILE A 184 -17.76 7.49 -0.69
CA ILE A 184 -18.87 8.02 -1.48
C ILE A 184 -19.58 6.85 -2.17
N GLU A 185 -20.87 6.69 -1.92
CA GLU A 185 -21.72 5.75 -2.63
C GLU A 185 -22.19 6.37 -3.96
N THR A 186 -21.89 5.71 -5.08
CA THR A 186 -22.35 6.16 -6.40
C THR A 186 -22.36 5.01 -7.40
N ALA A 187 -23.27 5.05 -8.36
CA ALA A 187 -23.30 4.12 -9.48
C ALA A 187 -22.31 4.53 -10.60
N THR A 188 -21.93 5.80 -10.66
CA THR A 188 -21.17 6.40 -11.77
C THR A 188 -20.03 7.30 -11.25
N PRO A 189 -18.96 6.73 -10.67
CA PRO A 189 -17.79 7.48 -10.28
C PRO A 189 -17.08 8.11 -11.49
N PRO A 190 -16.16 9.06 -11.26
CA PRO A 190 -15.30 9.57 -12.33
C PRO A 190 -14.54 8.43 -13.02
N LYS A 191 -14.32 8.57 -14.34
CA LYS A 191 -13.47 7.66 -15.11
C LYS A 191 -12.03 7.79 -14.64
N THR A 192 -11.37 6.64 -14.49
CA THR A 192 -10.03 6.56 -13.92
C THR A 192 -9.12 5.60 -14.68
N PHE A 193 -7.83 5.66 -14.40
CA PHE A 193 -6.84 4.74 -14.93
C PHE A 193 -5.71 4.48 -13.93
N ILE A 194 -4.94 3.42 -14.15
CA ILE A 194 -3.71 3.10 -13.43
C ILE A 194 -2.56 3.13 -14.43
N ALA A 195 -1.64 4.07 -14.27
CA ALA A 195 -0.46 4.18 -15.11
C ALA A 195 0.59 3.12 -14.76
N ALA A 196 1.35 2.63 -15.75
CA ALA A 196 2.37 1.59 -15.59
C ALA A 196 3.41 1.88 -14.50
N ALA A 197 3.79 3.15 -14.37
CA ALA A 197 4.70 3.61 -13.34
C ALA A 197 3.98 4.40 -12.23
N GLY A 198 2.64 4.41 -12.23
CA GLY A 198 1.81 5.11 -11.25
C GLY A 198 1.78 4.36 -9.92
N ARG A 199 1.72 5.12 -8.82
CA ARG A 199 1.52 4.57 -7.48
C ARG A 199 0.05 4.40 -7.13
N HIS A 200 -0.79 5.24 -7.75
CA HIS A 200 -2.20 5.36 -7.44
C HIS A 200 -3.03 5.40 -8.70
N ARG A 201 -4.29 5.02 -8.57
CA ARG A 201 -5.30 5.26 -9.58
C ARG A 201 -5.50 6.78 -9.74
N GLN A 202 -5.55 7.27 -10.96
CA GLN A 202 -5.67 8.68 -11.30
C GLN A 202 -6.96 8.94 -12.08
N LEU A 203 -7.44 10.19 -12.05
CA LEU A 203 -8.53 10.64 -12.91
C LEU A 203 -8.10 10.58 -14.36
N HIS A 204 -8.98 10.03 -15.22
CA HIS A 204 -8.69 9.98 -16.66
C HIS A 204 -8.68 11.39 -17.23
N PRO A 205 -7.66 11.79 -18.05
CA PRO A 205 -7.55 13.14 -18.57
C PRO A 205 -8.72 13.56 -19.46
N ASP A 206 -9.38 12.61 -20.13
CA ASP A 206 -10.57 12.90 -20.95
C ASP A 206 -11.81 13.21 -20.10
N GLY A 207 -11.72 13.08 -18.77
CA GLY A 207 -12.86 13.23 -17.88
C GLY A 207 -13.92 12.15 -18.06
N GLY A 208 -15.17 12.49 -17.71
CA GLY A 208 -16.31 11.58 -17.80
C GLY A 208 -16.50 10.69 -16.59
N THR A 209 -17.42 9.75 -16.70
CA THR A 209 -17.77 8.77 -15.64
C THR A 209 -17.71 7.35 -16.17
N GLU A 210 -17.66 6.39 -15.27
CA GLU A 210 -17.70 4.95 -15.57
C GLU A 210 -18.62 4.22 -14.60
N PRO A 211 -19.22 3.08 -14.96
CA PRO A 211 -20.01 2.29 -14.02
C PRO A 211 -19.14 1.76 -12.89
N ILE A 212 -19.58 1.90 -11.63
CA ILE A 212 -18.84 1.36 -10.48
C ILE A 212 -18.81 -0.18 -10.52
N GLY A 213 -19.87 -0.82 -10.97
CA GLY A 213 -19.98 -2.28 -10.95
C GLY A 213 -19.85 -2.86 -9.54
N ARG A 214 -19.20 -4.04 -9.45
CA ARG A 214 -18.91 -4.74 -8.18
C ARG A 214 -17.46 -4.50 -7.80
N ARG A 215 -17.14 -3.28 -7.37
CA ARG A 215 -15.76 -2.91 -7.01
C ARG A 215 -15.70 -1.72 -6.06
N ILE A 216 -14.55 -1.55 -5.45
CA ILE A 216 -14.12 -0.32 -4.78
C ILE A 216 -13.18 0.42 -5.73
N LEU A 217 -13.42 1.70 -5.95
CA LEU A 217 -12.55 2.55 -6.74
C LEU A 217 -12.02 3.65 -5.83
N GLN A 218 -10.71 3.71 -5.63
CA GLN A 218 -10.09 4.66 -4.71
C GLN A 218 -9.04 5.51 -5.44
N ILE A 219 -9.16 6.84 -5.28
CA ILE A 219 -8.30 7.83 -5.91
C ILE A 219 -7.76 8.82 -4.87
N PRO A 220 -6.61 9.48 -5.12
CA PRO A 220 -6.19 10.63 -4.34
C PRO A 220 -7.27 11.72 -4.29
N ALA A 221 -7.47 12.33 -3.11
CA ALA A 221 -8.29 13.53 -2.98
C ALA A 221 -7.62 14.74 -3.67
N ASP A 222 -6.30 14.80 -3.60
CA ASP A 222 -5.44 15.73 -4.31
C ASP A 222 -4.25 14.95 -4.91
N PRO A 223 -4.21 14.75 -6.25
CA PRO A 223 -3.14 13.99 -6.90
C PRO A 223 -1.74 14.55 -6.65
N PHE A 224 -1.57 15.88 -6.69
CA PHE A 224 -0.27 16.51 -6.45
C PHE A 224 0.22 16.24 -5.03
N ARG A 225 -0.62 16.50 -4.02
CA ARG A 225 -0.27 16.27 -2.62
C ARG A 225 0.05 14.80 -2.35
N THR A 226 -0.68 13.88 -2.97
CA THR A 226 -0.43 12.44 -2.83
C THR A 226 0.91 12.04 -3.45
N GLU A 227 1.24 12.54 -4.65
CA GLU A 227 2.52 12.24 -5.31
C GLU A 227 3.72 12.76 -4.51
N ILE A 228 3.60 13.89 -3.84
CA ILE A 228 4.63 14.41 -2.93
C ILE A 228 4.58 13.82 -1.52
N ARG A 229 3.72 12.82 -1.28
CA ARG A 229 3.57 12.14 0.04
C ARG A 229 3.20 13.09 1.18
N ASP A 230 2.34 14.05 0.91
CA ASP A 230 1.82 14.97 1.91
C ASP A 230 0.86 14.23 2.85
N PRO A 231 1.13 14.19 4.19
CA PRO A 231 0.27 13.50 5.16
C PRO A 231 -1.08 14.17 5.39
N HIS A 232 -1.31 15.35 4.82
CA HIS A 232 -2.61 16.06 4.87
C HIS A 232 -3.43 15.90 3.58
N SER A 233 -3.06 14.97 2.70
CA SER A 233 -3.73 14.74 1.41
C SER A 233 -5.05 13.97 1.57
N GLY A 234 -4.98 12.65 1.74
CA GLY A 234 -6.15 11.77 1.83
C GLY A 234 -6.62 11.20 0.51
N PHE A 235 -7.68 10.40 0.60
CA PHE A 235 -8.25 9.66 -0.53
C PHE A 235 -9.77 9.75 -0.57
N ILE A 236 -10.34 9.53 -1.76
CA ILE A 236 -11.78 9.34 -1.98
C ILE A 236 -11.97 7.91 -2.45
N ALA A 237 -12.87 7.17 -1.80
CA ALA A 237 -13.24 5.82 -2.18
C ALA A 237 -14.70 5.81 -2.65
N TYR A 238 -14.91 5.39 -3.89
CA TYR A 238 -16.23 5.19 -4.47
C TYR A 238 -16.63 3.73 -4.32
N VAL A 239 -17.87 3.51 -3.88
CA VAL A 239 -18.45 2.18 -3.65
C VAL A 239 -19.86 2.11 -4.23
N PRO A 240 -20.40 0.91 -4.51
CA PRO A 240 -21.77 0.75 -4.98
C PRO A 240 -22.80 1.33 -3.99
N PRO A 241 -23.91 1.90 -4.47
CA PRO A 241 -25.00 2.39 -3.61
C PRO A 241 -25.50 1.31 -2.65
N GLY A 242 -25.75 1.68 -1.39
CA GLY A 242 -26.20 0.77 -0.32
C GLY A 242 -25.11 -0.05 0.34
N SER A 243 -23.83 0.11 -0.06
CA SER A 243 -22.69 -0.62 0.52
C SER A 243 -22.50 -0.33 2.00
N ILE A 244 -22.63 0.94 2.43
CA ILE A 244 -22.40 1.34 3.83
C ILE A 244 -23.47 0.68 4.73
N ALA A 245 -24.75 0.79 4.39
CA ALA A 245 -25.84 0.21 5.18
C ALA A 245 -25.76 -1.32 5.24
N ARG A 246 -25.45 -1.98 4.11
CA ARG A 246 -25.21 -3.43 4.08
C ARG A 246 -24.01 -3.82 4.92
N GLY A 247 -22.92 -3.07 4.85
CA GLY A 247 -21.72 -3.29 5.65
C GLY A 247 -21.98 -3.15 7.14
N GLU A 248 -22.74 -2.15 7.54
CA GLU A 248 -23.18 -1.97 8.93
C GLU A 248 -23.94 -3.19 9.45
N ALA A 249 -24.92 -3.68 8.69
CA ALA A 249 -25.69 -4.86 9.05
C ALA A 249 -24.82 -6.12 9.21
N LEU A 250 -23.83 -6.32 8.33
CA LEU A 250 -22.85 -7.41 8.42
C LEU A 250 -21.94 -7.29 9.64
N VAL A 251 -21.37 -6.11 9.85
CA VAL A 251 -20.40 -5.85 10.92
C VAL A 251 -21.01 -5.91 12.30
N LYS A 252 -22.24 -5.34 12.47
CA LYS A 252 -22.94 -5.30 13.76
C LYS A 252 -23.81 -6.52 14.03
N GLY A 253 -24.41 -7.11 12.99
CA GLY A 253 -25.40 -8.18 13.11
C GLY A 253 -24.90 -9.58 12.76
N GLY A 254 -23.73 -9.70 12.13
CA GLY A 254 -23.24 -11.00 11.65
C GLY A 254 -24.10 -11.62 10.54
N ALA A 255 -25.08 -10.89 10.00
CA ALA A 255 -26.00 -11.29 8.96
C ALA A 255 -26.57 -12.72 9.14
N SER A 256 -27.22 -12.97 10.25
CA SER A 256 -27.86 -14.25 10.57
C SER A 256 -26.91 -15.46 10.55
N GLY A 257 -25.68 -15.27 11.01
CA GLY A 257 -24.65 -16.32 11.08
C GLY A 257 -23.76 -16.46 9.85
N LYS A 258 -23.86 -15.55 8.89
CA LYS A 258 -22.96 -15.53 7.73
C LYS A 258 -21.51 -15.17 8.12
N THR A 259 -21.37 -14.32 9.13
CA THR A 259 -20.10 -13.90 9.72
C THR A 259 -20.29 -13.67 11.23
N VAL A 260 -19.24 -13.22 11.91
CA VAL A 260 -19.24 -12.87 13.34
C VAL A 260 -19.27 -11.34 13.47
N GLN A 261 -19.92 -10.82 14.51
CA GLN A 261 -19.86 -9.39 14.84
C GLN A 261 -18.42 -8.96 15.06
N CYS A 262 -17.94 -8.00 14.27
CA CYS A 262 -16.52 -7.62 14.25
C CYS A 262 -16.05 -7.02 15.59
N ALA A 263 -16.95 -6.29 16.29
CA ALA A 263 -16.64 -5.67 17.57
C ALA A 263 -16.31 -6.65 18.70
N VAL A 264 -16.71 -7.93 18.61
CA VAL A 264 -16.37 -8.98 19.60
C VAL A 264 -14.86 -9.10 19.77
N CYS A 265 -14.10 -8.97 18.67
CA CYS A 265 -12.63 -9.04 18.70
C CYS A 265 -11.98 -7.66 18.49
N HIS A 266 -12.53 -6.82 17.60
CA HIS A 266 -11.94 -5.53 17.24
C HIS A 266 -12.38 -4.36 18.14
N GLY A 267 -13.08 -4.65 19.23
CA GLY A 267 -13.48 -3.67 20.22
C GLY A 267 -14.66 -2.78 19.80
N GLU A 268 -15.17 -2.03 20.76
CA GLU A 268 -16.25 -1.08 20.53
C GLU A 268 -15.87 -0.02 19.49
N GLY A 269 -16.79 0.28 18.59
CA GLY A 269 -16.51 1.20 17.48
C GLY A 269 -15.44 0.72 16.51
N LEU A 270 -14.99 -0.54 16.61
CA LEU A 270 -13.91 -1.13 15.83
C LEU A 270 -12.55 -0.41 16.01
N LYS A 271 -12.32 0.14 17.17
CA LYS A 271 -11.12 0.92 17.50
C LYS A 271 -9.92 0.08 17.95
N GLY A 272 -10.08 -1.24 17.97
CA GLY A 272 -9.08 -2.20 18.45
C GLY A 272 -9.33 -2.63 19.88
N LEU A 273 -8.75 -3.76 20.29
CA LEU A 273 -8.82 -4.29 21.64
C LEU A 273 -7.51 -5.03 21.98
N GLY A 274 -6.70 -4.48 22.86
CA GLY A 274 -5.38 -5.04 23.18
C GLY A 274 -4.50 -5.14 21.93
N GLU A 275 -4.07 -6.34 21.58
CA GLU A 275 -3.26 -6.59 20.37
C GLU A 275 -4.09 -6.79 19.08
N VAL A 276 -5.42 -6.75 19.16
CA VAL A 276 -6.28 -6.83 17.99
C VAL A 276 -6.36 -5.44 17.35
N PRO A 277 -6.06 -5.29 16.05
CA PRO A 277 -5.95 -3.99 15.42
C PRO A 277 -7.29 -3.28 15.31
N ARG A 278 -7.28 -1.95 15.26
CA ARG A 278 -8.43 -1.17 14.81
C ARG A 278 -8.79 -1.49 13.38
N LEU A 279 -10.05 -1.34 13.04
CA LEU A 279 -10.57 -1.40 11.68
C LEU A 279 -11.16 -0.05 11.24
N ALA A 280 -11.75 0.70 12.18
CA ALA A 280 -12.39 1.98 11.91
C ALA A 280 -11.44 2.95 11.17
N GLY A 281 -11.92 3.53 10.09
CA GLY A 281 -11.21 4.50 9.26
C GLY A 281 -10.11 3.93 8.38
N LEU A 282 -9.92 2.61 8.31
CA LEU A 282 -8.96 2.00 7.38
C LEU A 282 -9.41 2.17 5.93
N GLN A 283 -8.46 2.28 5.03
CA GLN A 283 -8.75 2.39 3.60
C GLN A 283 -9.50 1.16 3.08
N PRO A 284 -10.65 1.35 2.39
CA PRO A 284 -11.53 0.23 2.06
C PRO A 284 -10.90 -0.76 1.07
N LEU A 285 -10.05 -0.28 0.15
CA LEU A 285 -9.33 -1.16 -0.77
C LEU A 285 -8.34 -2.06 -0.02
N TYR A 286 -7.66 -1.52 0.99
CA TYR A 286 -6.78 -2.29 1.87
C TYR A 286 -7.58 -3.33 2.67
N VAL A 287 -8.70 -2.95 3.28
CA VAL A 287 -9.55 -3.86 4.05
C VAL A 287 -10.05 -5.00 3.17
N ALA A 288 -10.54 -4.69 1.96
CA ALA A 288 -11.00 -5.71 1.01
C ALA A 288 -9.91 -6.73 0.70
N ARG A 289 -8.67 -6.29 0.40
CA ARG A 289 -7.54 -7.19 0.17
C ARG A 289 -7.25 -8.07 1.36
N GLN A 290 -7.24 -7.51 2.58
CA GLN A 290 -6.99 -8.32 3.78
C GLN A 290 -8.05 -9.41 3.96
N LEU A 291 -9.34 -9.12 3.73
CA LEU A 291 -10.41 -10.11 3.81
C LEU A 291 -10.27 -11.19 2.72
N PHE A 292 -9.89 -10.81 1.50
CA PHE A 292 -9.57 -11.77 0.44
C PHE A 292 -8.34 -12.61 0.77
N ASP A 293 -7.24 -12.01 1.24
CA ASP A 293 -6.00 -12.71 1.61
C ASP A 293 -6.24 -13.75 2.71
N MET A 294 -7.03 -13.40 3.71
CA MET A 294 -7.42 -14.34 4.78
C MET A 294 -8.31 -15.47 4.24
N ARG A 295 -9.23 -15.17 3.34
CA ARG A 295 -10.13 -16.14 2.74
C ARG A 295 -9.38 -17.14 1.86
N TYR A 296 -8.45 -16.67 1.03
CA TYR A 296 -7.69 -17.51 0.09
C TYR A 296 -6.38 -18.06 0.66
N GLY A 297 -6.01 -17.69 1.89
CA GLY A 297 -4.85 -18.26 2.59
C GLY A 297 -3.51 -17.59 2.27
N SER A 298 -3.50 -16.43 1.60
CA SER A 298 -2.28 -15.61 1.43
C SER A 298 -1.83 -15.00 2.76
N SER A 299 -2.73 -14.93 3.75
CA SER A 299 -2.45 -14.53 5.11
C SER A 299 -2.86 -15.67 6.05
N ALA A 300 -1.88 -16.43 6.55
CA ALA A 300 -2.08 -17.69 7.28
C ALA A 300 -1.37 -17.76 8.64
N GLY A 301 -1.01 -16.62 9.23
CA GLY A 301 -0.45 -16.57 10.59
C GLY A 301 -1.44 -17.06 11.67
N LYS A 302 -0.95 -17.47 12.84
CA LYS A 302 -1.79 -18.03 13.93
C LYS A 302 -2.96 -17.11 14.32
N ALA A 303 -2.72 -15.79 14.43
CA ALA A 303 -3.78 -14.83 14.72
C ALA A 303 -4.80 -14.70 13.58
N THR A 304 -4.38 -14.92 12.33
CA THR A 304 -5.23 -14.88 11.15
C THR A 304 -6.18 -16.07 11.06
N ALA A 305 -5.84 -17.21 11.69
CA ALA A 305 -6.69 -18.40 11.70
C ALA A 305 -8.08 -18.12 12.28
N LEU A 306 -8.19 -17.22 13.26
CA LEU A 306 -9.49 -16.79 13.81
C LEU A 306 -10.32 -16.03 12.76
N MET A 307 -9.68 -15.20 11.95
CA MET A 307 -10.36 -14.44 10.90
C MET A 307 -10.82 -15.32 9.72
N LYS A 308 -10.19 -16.47 9.50
CA LYS A 308 -10.58 -17.36 8.41
C LYS A 308 -12.05 -17.81 8.54
N ALA A 309 -12.48 -18.16 9.73
CA ALA A 309 -13.89 -18.53 9.98
C ALA A 309 -14.83 -17.35 9.70
N VAL A 310 -14.40 -16.13 10.01
CA VAL A 310 -15.19 -14.90 9.79
C VAL A 310 -15.40 -14.62 8.31
N VAL A 311 -14.38 -14.87 7.45
CA VAL A 311 -14.41 -14.50 6.03
C VAL A 311 -14.89 -15.63 5.09
N THR A 312 -14.97 -16.87 5.57
CA THR A 312 -15.20 -18.05 4.71
C THR A 312 -16.50 -17.95 3.91
N ASN A 313 -17.59 -17.47 4.51
CA ASN A 313 -18.91 -17.40 3.89
C ASN A 313 -19.24 -16.03 3.27
N LEU A 314 -18.31 -15.07 3.30
CA LEU A 314 -18.52 -13.76 2.73
C LEU A 314 -18.47 -13.84 1.19
N ALA A 315 -19.47 -13.29 0.52
CA ALA A 315 -19.41 -13.03 -0.91
C ALA A 315 -18.55 -11.78 -1.19
N GLU A 316 -18.17 -11.56 -2.44
CA GLU A 316 -17.44 -10.36 -2.85
C GLU A 316 -18.19 -9.06 -2.47
N ASP A 317 -19.52 -9.01 -2.71
CA ASP A 317 -20.36 -7.87 -2.33
C ASP A 317 -20.38 -7.63 -0.82
N ASP A 318 -20.25 -8.69 0.00
CA ASP A 318 -20.15 -8.54 1.45
C ASP A 318 -18.80 -7.93 1.86
N ILE A 319 -17.72 -8.34 1.20
CA ILE A 319 -16.38 -7.79 1.42
C ILE A 319 -16.36 -6.31 1.02
N ILE A 320 -16.93 -5.94 -0.13
CA ILE A 320 -17.08 -4.54 -0.54
C ILE A 320 -17.86 -3.74 0.50
N ALA A 321 -18.99 -4.26 0.95
CA ALA A 321 -19.87 -3.60 1.91
C ALA A 321 -19.20 -3.42 3.28
N ILE A 322 -18.59 -4.47 3.83
CA ILE A 322 -17.82 -4.39 5.08
C ILE A 322 -16.71 -3.35 4.98
N SER A 323 -15.96 -3.37 3.88
CA SER A 323 -14.86 -2.43 3.65
C SER A 323 -15.35 -0.99 3.56
N ALA A 324 -16.47 -0.74 2.88
CA ALA A 324 -17.10 0.57 2.77
C ALA A 324 -17.53 1.11 4.14
N TYR A 325 -18.22 0.29 4.94
CA TYR A 325 -18.68 0.68 6.26
C TYR A 325 -17.54 0.97 7.22
N VAL A 326 -16.57 0.06 7.31
CA VAL A 326 -15.38 0.21 8.17
C VAL A 326 -14.61 1.49 7.84
N ALA A 327 -14.43 1.78 6.57
CA ALA A 327 -13.74 2.98 6.11
C ALA A 327 -14.53 4.28 6.39
N SER A 328 -15.85 4.22 6.49
CA SER A 328 -16.72 5.37 6.79
C SER A 328 -16.74 5.75 8.28
N LEU A 329 -16.21 4.89 9.15
CA LEU A 329 -16.15 5.15 10.59
C LEU A 329 -15.01 6.10 10.96
N PRO A 330 -15.16 6.94 11.98
CA PRO A 330 -14.05 7.73 12.51
C PRO A 330 -13.00 6.78 13.13
N PRO A 331 -11.69 7.02 12.87
CA PRO A 331 -10.62 6.13 13.32
C PRO A 331 -10.33 6.20 14.84
N GLN A 332 -10.89 7.20 15.54
CA GLN A 332 -10.73 7.44 16.99
C GLN A 332 -12.07 7.55 17.70
#